data_e8c34b44b8cecdc79527c08b94299146
#
_entry.id   e8c34b44b8cecdc79527c08b94299146
#
_cell.length_a   1.000
_cell.length_b   1.000
_cell.length_c   1.000
_cell.angle_alpha   90.00
_cell.angle_beta   90.00
_cell.angle_gamma   90.00
#
_symmetry.space_group_name_H-M   'P 1'
#
loop_
_entity.id
_entity.type
_entity.pdbx_description
1 polymer ?
#
loop_
_entity_poly.entity_id
_entity_poly.type
_entity_poly.pdbx_seq_one_letter_code
_entity_poly.pdbx_strand_id
1 'polypeptide(L)'
;YNTYIKETTERSYAGIGVVFADYNGRAYVSDVFEGSEAEAKGVQQGDFLTSIDSEDVSAWSMTEVVNALAKDEGATVSVTWMRPASLDAQTGEQFTTTLTCKVYEEANLTTALSDGVGVVKVRQISSNAAELVDQATKSLVEQGAGAIVLDLRDNAGGYLTQAVDIASLFVNSGVLVQIQGNDGPATTKSAAGDAPYKDVPLVVVVNRYTAAAAEVLAASLQDNERADVVGETSMGKGSVQVVRELDFGGAVRYTAAYYLTPQGEPIDNVGIAPQVGVVNGEGEDGADSQLATGIDIARSLIPAA
;
A
#
# COMPACT_ATOMS: atom_id res chain seq x y z
N TYR A 1 17.14 1.32 -12.86
CA TYR A 1 16.55 0.00 -12.63
C TYR A 1 16.76 -0.46 -11.20
N ASN A 2 18.01 -0.56 -10.73
CA ASN A 2 18.30 -0.99 -9.35
C ASN A 2 17.70 -0.03 -8.31
N THR A 3 17.74 1.27 -8.55
CA THR A 3 17.11 2.28 -7.70
C THR A 3 15.61 2.08 -7.65
N TYR A 4 14.95 1.88 -8.81
CA TYR A 4 13.53 1.59 -8.89
C TYR A 4 13.14 0.37 -8.03
N ILE A 5 13.87 -0.75 -8.16
CA ILE A 5 13.61 -1.95 -7.36
C ILE A 5 13.77 -1.67 -5.87
N LYS A 6 14.86 -1.01 -5.46
CA LYS A 6 15.12 -0.70 -4.06
C LYS A 6 13.97 0.11 -3.45
N GLU A 7 13.55 1.16 -4.12
CA GLU A 7 12.53 2.07 -3.58
C GLU A 7 11.11 1.55 -3.63
N THR A 8 10.81 0.57 -4.49
CA THR A 8 9.50 -0.11 -4.50
C THR A 8 9.39 -1.22 -3.46
N THR A 9 10.49 -1.63 -2.83
CA THR A 9 10.52 -2.82 -1.96
C THR A 9 11.09 -2.57 -0.57
N GLU A 10 11.83 -1.48 -0.38
CA GLU A 10 12.43 -1.10 0.91
C GLU A 10 11.99 0.31 1.31
N ARG A 11 11.63 0.51 2.57
CA ARG A 11 11.26 1.84 3.09
C ARG A 11 12.45 2.63 3.67
N SER A 12 13.67 2.22 3.43
CA SER A 12 14.86 3.03 3.71
C SER A 12 15.08 3.98 2.53
N TYR A 13 14.90 5.25 2.76
CA TYR A 13 14.88 6.28 1.72
C TYR A 13 15.76 7.47 2.09
N ALA A 14 16.76 7.77 1.24
CA ALA A 14 17.52 9.01 1.34
C ALA A 14 16.88 10.06 0.44
N GLY A 15 16.17 11.03 1.02
CA GLY A 15 15.45 12.02 0.24
C GLY A 15 14.75 13.07 1.08
N ILE A 16 13.62 13.54 0.63
CA ILE A 16 12.91 14.70 1.18
C ILE A 16 11.80 14.38 2.19
N GLY A 17 11.70 13.13 2.65
CA GLY A 17 10.72 12.72 3.66
C GLY A 17 9.34 12.36 3.10
N VAL A 18 9.27 11.95 1.83
CA VAL A 18 8.05 11.43 1.18
C VAL A 18 8.35 10.14 0.45
N VAL A 19 7.34 9.28 0.35
CA VAL A 19 7.36 8.07 -0.48
C VAL A 19 6.51 8.34 -1.72
N PHE A 20 7.04 7.99 -2.88
CA PHE A 20 6.32 8.15 -4.14
C PHE A 20 5.77 6.80 -4.64
N ALA A 21 4.62 6.86 -5.29
CA ALA A 21 4.07 5.78 -6.08
C ALA A 21 3.67 6.28 -7.46
N ASP A 22 3.44 5.34 -8.37
CA ASP A 22 3.04 5.65 -9.74
C ASP A 22 1.52 5.57 -9.87
N TYR A 23 0.93 6.62 -10.45
CA TYR A 23 -0.46 6.64 -10.88
C TYR A 23 -0.53 7.09 -12.34
N ASN A 24 -0.88 6.16 -13.23
CA ASN A 24 -0.97 6.40 -14.68
C ASN A 24 0.28 7.06 -15.28
N GLY A 25 1.48 6.62 -14.84
CA GLY A 25 2.77 7.14 -15.33
C GLY A 25 3.24 8.42 -14.66
N ARG A 26 2.51 8.94 -13.67
CA ARG A 26 2.86 10.15 -12.90
C ARG A 26 3.24 9.77 -11.46
N ALA A 27 4.27 10.41 -10.95
CA ALA A 27 4.65 10.24 -9.54
C ALA A 27 3.72 11.05 -8.63
N TYR A 28 3.15 10.39 -7.61
CA TYR A 28 2.38 11.04 -6.54
C TYR A 28 2.92 10.62 -5.18
N VAL A 29 2.66 11.45 -4.17
CA VAL A 29 3.00 11.15 -2.76
C VAL A 29 2.07 10.06 -2.26
N SER A 30 2.61 8.87 -2.04
CA SER A 30 1.86 7.73 -1.47
C SER A 30 1.92 7.73 0.05
N ASP A 31 2.96 8.35 0.64
CA ASP A 31 3.10 8.49 2.08
C ASP A 31 4.07 9.63 2.43
N VAL A 32 3.93 10.19 3.62
CA VAL A 32 4.80 11.23 4.17
C VAL A 32 5.34 10.73 5.50
N PHE A 33 6.67 10.79 5.69
CA PHE A 33 7.29 10.35 6.95
C PHE A 33 6.88 11.25 8.10
N GLU A 34 6.39 10.66 9.18
CA GLU A 34 6.00 11.35 10.41
C GLU A 34 7.20 12.14 10.99
N GLY A 35 6.97 13.38 11.38
CA GLY A 35 8.00 14.29 11.87
C GLY A 35 8.96 14.80 10.80
N SER A 36 8.70 14.53 9.52
CA SER A 36 9.53 15.03 8.42
C SER A 36 9.34 16.53 8.18
N GLU A 37 10.31 17.14 7.49
CA GLU A 37 10.19 18.52 7.03
C GLU A 37 9.09 18.68 5.98
N ALA A 38 8.83 17.64 5.18
CA ALA A 38 7.74 17.61 4.20
C ALA A 38 6.38 17.68 4.89
N GLU A 39 6.14 16.88 5.93
CA GLU A 39 4.93 16.94 6.74
C GLU A 39 4.74 18.31 7.37
N ALA A 40 5.79 18.85 8.04
CA ALA A 40 5.75 20.16 8.68
C ALA A 40 5.46 21.31 7.70
N LYS A 41 5.76 21.14 6.41
CA LYS A 41 5.49 22.10 5.33
C LYS A 41 4.20 21.81 4.57
N GLY A 42 3.39 20.87 5.06
CA GLY A 42 2.04 20.61 4.58
C GLY A 42 1.97 19.75 3.33
N VAL A 43 3.04 19.03 2.96
CA VAL A 43 2.96 17.98 1.92
C VAL A 43 2.07 16.85 2.44
N GLN A 44 1.16 16.36 1.59
CA GLN A 44 0.18 15.35 1.95
C GLN A 44 0.15 14.22 0.93
N GLN A 45 -0.33 13.09 1.36
CA GLN A 45 -0.65 11.99 0.48
C GLN A 45 -1.63 12.43 -0.63
N GLY A 46 -1.37 11.97 -1.85
CA GLY A 46 -2.12 12.37 -3.03
C GLY A 46 -1.58 13.60 -3.76
N ASP A 47 -0.62 14.34 -3.20
CA ASP A 47 0.04 15.44 -3.90
C ASP A 47 0.87 14.89 -5.07
N PHE A 48 0.78 15.54 -6.23
CA PHE A 48 1.64 15.27 -7.38
C PHE A 48 2.80 16.25 -7.43
N LEU A 49 3.93 15.77 -7.87
CA LEU A 49 5.12 16.58 -8.05
C LEU A 49 5.10 17.19 -9.45
N THR A 50 5.25 18.51 -9.55
CA THR A 50 5.18 19.24 -10.83
C THR A 50 6.49 19.94 -11.21
N SER A 51 7.32 20.34 -10.23
CA SER A 51 8.66 20.83 -10.54
C SER A 51 9.67 20.48 -9.45
N ILE A 52 10.94 20.32 -9.85
CA ILE A 52 12.12 20.15 -8.98
C ILE A 52 13.14 21.22 -9.39
N ASP A 53 13.56 22.07 -8.43
CA ASP A 53 14.53 23.14 -8.66
C ASP A 53 14.21 24.00 -9.89
N SER A 54 12.91 24.29 -10.10
CA SER A 54 12.33 25.04 -11.24
C SER A 54 12.31 24.29 -12.57
N GLU A 55 12.70 23.03 -12.64
CA GLU A 55 12.51 22.18 -13.82
C GLU A 55 11.11 21.55 -13.76
N ASP A 56 10.36 21.61 -14.85
CA ASP A 56 9.05 20.95 -14.98
C ASP A 56 9.24 19.43 -15.08
N VAL A 57 8.66 18.72 -14.12
CA VAL A 57 8.76 17.25 -14.02
C VAL A 57 7.37 16.60 -14.09
N SER A 58 6.35 17.33 -14.46
CA SER A 58 4.96 16.84 -14.46
C SER A 58 4.72 15.64 -15.39
N ALA A 59 5.59 15.43 -16.37
CA ALA A 59 5.57 14.29 -17.29
C ALA A 59 6.60 13.19 -16.92
N TRP A 60 7.33 13.34 -15.81
CA TRP A 60 8.34 12.38 -15.40
C TRP A 60 7.72 11.15 -14.75
N SER A 61 8.33 10.01 -15.01
CA SER A 61 8.03 8.79 -14.28
C SER A 61 8.49 8.88 -12.82
N MET A 62 7.92 8.05 -11.96
CA MET A 62 8.34 7.94 -10.57
C MET A 62 9.86 7.72 -10.45
N THR A 63 10.47 6.89 -11.32
CA THR A 63 11.91 6.62 -11.29
C THR A 63 12.74 7.86 -11.57
N GLU A 64 12.34 8.70 -12.53
CA GLU A 64 13.05 9.95 -12.83
C GLU A 64 12.95 10.93 -11.66
N VAL A 65 11.76 11.08 -11.08
CA VAL A 65 11.53 11.91 -9.89
C VAL A 65 12.40 11.47 -8.72
N VAL A 66 12.38 10.21 -8.40
CA VAL A 66 13.16 9.66 -7.28
C VAL A 66 14.66 9.84 -7.48
N ASN A 67 15.16 9.57 -8.68
CA ASN A 67 16.58 9.80 -9.01
C ASN A 67 17.00 11.26 -8.89
N ALA A 68 16.14 12.19 -9.27
CA ALA A 68 16.42 13.62 -9.15
C ALA A 68 16.41 14.13 -7.70
N LEU A 69 15.65 13.46 -6.83
CA LEU A 69 15.55 13.77 -5.41
C LEU A 69 16.57 13.01 -4.54
N ALA A 70 17.22 11.99 -5.08
CA ALA A 70 18.29 11.23 -4.42
C ALA A 70 19.60 12.06 -4.41
N LYS A 71 19.63 13.10 -3.57
CA LYS A 71 20.78 13.99 -3.37
C LYS A 71 21.49 13.66 -2.06
N ASP A 72 22.71 14.19 -1.90
CA ASP A 72 23.47 14.04 -0.66
C ASP A 72 22.71 14.57 0.56
N GLU A 73 22.91 13.94 1.70
CA GLU A 73 22.35 14.38 2.97
C GLU A 73 22.73 15.84 3.27
N GLY A 74 21.76 16.65 3.64
CA GLY A 74 21.91 18.07 3.86
C GLY A 74 21.73 18.95 2.62
N ALA A 75 21.63 18.39 1.41
CA ALA A 75 21.30 19.15 0.22
C ALA A 75 19.84 19.65 0.30
N THR A 76 19.60 20.84 -0.23
CA THR A 76 18.25 21.43 -0.30
C THR A 76 17.67 21.29 -1.70
N VAL A 77 16.36 21.05 -1.77
CA VAL A 77 15.61 20.92 -3.02
C VAL A 77 14.37 21.80 -2.95
N SER A 78 14.12 22.57 -3.99
CA SER A 78 12.85 23.31 -4.16
C SER A 78 11.88 22.45 -4.94
N VAL A 79 10.73 22.14 -4.37
CA VAL A 79 9.72 21.26 -4.96
C VAL A 79 8.39 21.98 -5.08
N THR A 80 7.80 21.97 -6.27
CA THR A 80 6.42 22.42 -6.47
C THR A 80 5.49 21.24 -6.57
N TRP A 81 4.43 21.30 -5.81
CA TRP A 81 3.40 20.29 -5.66
C TRP A 81 2.09 20.75 -6.29
N MET A 82 1.28 19.80 -6.72
CA MET A 82 -0.11 20.01 -7.11
C MET A 82 -0.99 19.08 -6.26
N ARG A 83 -1.89 19.65 -5.50
CA ARG A 83 -2.90 18.93 -4.71
C ARG A 83 -4.20 18.84 -5.49
N PRO A 84 -4.53 17.69 -6.08
CA PRO A 84 -5.77 17.50 -6.81
C PRO A 84 -6.93 17.15 -5.87
N ALA A 85 -8.17 17.35 -6.34
CA ALA A 85 -9.36 16.88 -5.62
C ALA A 85 -9.52 15.34 -5.67
N SER A 86 -8.91 14.68 -6.67
CA SER A 86 -8.81 13.22 -6.82
C SER A 86 -7.57 12.88 -7.62
N LEU A 87 -7.07 11.64 -7.55
CA LEU A 87 -5.87 11.22 -8.31
C LEU A 87 -6.04 11.35 -9.83
N ASP A 88 -7.26 11.27 -10.36
CA ASP A 88 -7.56 11.44 -11.78
C ASP A 88 -7.57 12.91 -12.23
N ALA A 89 -7.68 13.86 -11.30
CA ALA A 89 -7.73 15.27 -11.65
C ALA A 89 -6.39 15.75 -12.23
N GLN A 90 -6.49 16.50 -13.33
CA GLN A 90 -5.33 17.05 -14.05
C GLN A 90 -4.90 18.43 -13.52
N THR A 91 -5.69 19.00 -12.62
CA THR A 91 -5.44 20.33 -12.01
C THR A 91 -5.72 20.29 -10.52
N GLY A 92 -5.07 21.17 -9.78
CA GLY A 92 -5.25 21.29 -8.34
C GLY A 92 -4.58 22.54 -7.80
N GLU A 93 -4.62 22.70 -6.48
CA GLU A 93 -3.91 23.75 -5.79
C GLU A 93 -2.39 23.52 -5.91
N GLN A 94 -1.65 24.57 -6.28
CA GLN A 94 -0.19 24.49 -6.36
C GLN A 94 0.46 25.23 -5.20
N PHE A 95 1.49 24.62 -4.64
CA PHE A 95 2.34 25.22 -3.60
C PHE A 95 3.79 24.74 -3.75
N THR A 96 4.74 25.53 -3.23
CA THR A 96 6.17 25.23 -3.33
C THR A 96 6.78 25.13 -1.94
N THR A 97 7.60 24.11 -1.75
CA THR A 97 8.38 23.89 -0.52
C THR A 97 9.87 23.77 -0.86
N THR A 98 10.72 24.24 0.05
CA THR A 98 12.17 23.91 0.01
C THR A 98 12.40 22.88 1.11
N LEU A 99 12.91 21.71 0.75
CA LEU A 99 13.12 20.57 1.64
C LEU A 99 14.59 20.20 1.71
N THR A 100 15.02 19.73 2.87
CA THR A 100 16.39 19.24 3.09
C THR A 100 16.41 17.73 2.95
N CYS A 101 17.31 17.20 2.12
CA CYS A 101 17.51 15.76 1.97
C CYS A 101 18.12 15.17 3.23
N LYS A 102 17.50 14.13 3.77
CA LYS A 102 17.92 13.37 4.94
C LYS A 102 17.69 11.88 4.68
N VAL A 103 18.32 11.04 5.48
CA VAL A 103 17.98 9.61 5.54
C VAL A 103 16.77 9.47 6.45
N TYR A 104 15.70 8.88 5.93
CA TYR A 104 14.49 8.54 6.68
C TYR A 104 14.40 7.02 6.82
N GLU A 105 14.20 6.57 8.04
CA GLU A 105 13.95 5.16 8.35
C GLU A 105 12.61 5.07 9.09
N GLU A 106 11.71 4.29 8.58
CA GLU A 106 10.43 4.02 9.21
C GLU A 106 10.15 2.52 9.21
N ALA A 107 9.61 2.02 10.32
CA ALA A 107 9.23 0.63 10.41
C ALA A 107 8.14 0.31 9.35
N ASN A 108 8.42 -0.69 8.50
CA ASN A 108 7.46 -1.14 7.48
C ASN A 108 6.18 -1.71 8.09
N LEU A 109 6.24 -2.19 9.32
CA LEU A 109 5.13 -2.73 10.07
C LEU A 109 5.12 -2.14 11.47
N THR A 110 3.93 -1.72 11.92
CA THR A 110 3.69 -1.28 13.31
C THR A 110 2.55 -2.07 13.90
N THR A 111 2.57 -2.25 15.22
CA THR A 111 1.56 -3.00 15.97
C THR A 111 0.99 -2.18 17.12
N ALA A 112 -0.28 -2.38 17.42
CA ALA A 112 -0.92 -1.89 18.62
C ALA A 112 -1.86 -2.97 19.19
N LEU A 113 -2.06 -2.95 20.49
CA LEU A 113 -3.06 -3.80 21.17
C LEU A 113 -4.04 -2.88 21.90
N SER A 114 -5.31 -2.95 21.55
CA SER A 114 -6.37 -2.15 22.17
C SER A 114 -7.59 -3.02 22.42
N ASP A 115 -8.02 -3.09 23.67
CA ASP A 115 -9.26 -3.78 24.10
C ASP A 115 -9.39 -5.22 23.57
N GLY A 116 -8.29 -5.97 23.56
CA GLY A 116 -8.25 -7.36 23.07
C GLY A 116 -8.20 -7.50 21.55
N VAL A 117 -8.07 -6.41 20.81
CA VAL A 117 -7.87 -6.39 19.35
C VAL A 117 -6.44 -5.98 19.02
N GLY A 118 -5.72 -6.83 18.30
CA GLY A 118 -4.40 -6.53 17.77
C GLY A 118 -4.52 -5.80 16.44
N VAL A 119 -3.84 -4.68 16.29
CA VAL A 119 -3.73 -3.95 15.02
C VAL A 119 -2.35 -4.18 14.43
N VAL A 120 -2.30 -4.60 13.18
CA VAL A 120 -1.07 -4.78 12.39
C VAL A 120 -1.17 -3.85 11.19
N LYS A 121 -0.47 -2.72 11.21
CA LYS A 121 -0.39 -1.81 10.06
C LYS A 121 0.80 -2.20 9.20
N VAL A 122 0.56 -2.51 7.94
CA VAL A 122 1.58 -2.85 6.94
C VAL A 122 1.67 -1.72 5.92
N ARG A 123 2.78 -1.00 5.89
CA ARG A 123 2.95 0.16 5.02
C ARG A 123 3.31 -0.22 3.59
N GLN A 124 3.98 -1.35 3.41
CA GLN A 124 4.36 -1.87 2.08
C GLN A 124 4.47 -3.39 2.10
N ILE A 125 4.12 -4.04 1.00
CA ILE A 125 4.35 -5.48 0.80
C ILE A 125 5.81 -5.71 0.39
N SER A 126 6.74 -5.55 1.34
CA SER A 126 8.19 -5.73 1.16
C SER A 126 8.57 -7.20 0.98
N SER A 127 9.84 -7.47 0.67
CA SER A 127 10.36 -8.82 0.42
C SER A 127 10.29 -9.77 1.62
N ASN A 128 10.08 -9.24 2.82
CA ASN A 128 9.95 -9.98 4.09
C ASN A 128 8.60 -9.70 4.80
N ALA A 129 7.62 -9.13 4.11
CA ALA A 129 6.37 -8.69 4.73
C ALA A 129 5.59 -9.83 5.38
N ALA A 130 5.59 -11.03 4.78
CA ALA A 130 4.90 -12.18 5.34
C ALA A 130 5.51 -12.63 6.68
N GLU A 131 6.83 -12.66 6.81
CA GLU A 131 7.52 -12.96 8.04
C GLU A 131 7.21 -11.93 9.13
N LEU A 132 7.23 -10.63 8.78
CA LEU A 132 6.90 -9.55 9.71
C LEU A 132 5.45 -9.64 10.21
N VAL A 133 4.50 -9.93 9.33
CA VAL A 133 3.07 -10.09 9.69
C VAL A 133 2.88 -11.33 10.56
N ASP A 134 3.56 -12.44 10.26
CA ASP A 134 3.52 -13.66 11.08
C ASP A 134 4.02 -13.39 12.50
N GLN A 135 5.21 -12.80 12.64
CA GLN A 135 5.81 -12.45 13.93
C GLN A 135 4.92 -11.48 14.72
N ALA A 136 4.38 -10.45 14.06
CA ALA A 136 3.50 -9.47 14.69
C ALA A 136 2.20 -10.10 15.18
N THR A 137 1.54 -10.90 14.33
CA THR A 137 0.29 -11.57 14.66
C THR A 137 0.49 -12.54 15.82
N LYS A 138 1.55 -13.37 15.77
CA LYS A 138 1.92 -14.27 16.84
C LYS A 138 2.11 -13.53 18.17
N SER A 139 2.91 -12.47 18.16
CA SER A 139 3.18 -11.67 19.35
C SER A 139 1.91 -11.06 19.95
N LEU A 140 1.00 -10.53 19.09
CA LEU A 140 -0.27 -9.95 19.56
C LEU A 140 -1.20 -11.02 20.16
N VAL A 141 -1.30 -12.20 19.54
CA VAL A 141 -2.08 -13.32 20.07
C VAL A 141 -1.52 -13.79 21.41
N GLU A 142 -0.20 -13.91 21.54
CA GLU A 142 0.48 -14.25 22.81
C GLU A 142 0.24 -13.19 23.90
N GLN A 143 0.03 -11.92 23.52
CA GLN A 143 -0.34 -10.82 24.43
C GLN A 143 -1.83 -10.76 24.75
N GLY A 144 -2.63 -11.69 24.22
CA GLY A 144 -4.07 -11.80 24.51
C GLY A 144 -4.99 -11.15 23.49
N ALA A 145 -4.49 -10.83 22.28
CA ALA A 145 -5.40 -10.41 21.20
C ALA A 145 -6.33 -11.57 20.82
N GLY A 146 -7.62 -11.34 20.92
CA GLY A 146 -8.68 -12.27 20.50
C GLY A 146 -9.10 -12.08 19.04
N ALA A 147 -8.71 -10.97 18.39
CA ALA A 147 -8.96 -10.65 17.00
C ALA A 147 -7.81 -9.78 16.45
N ILE A 148 -7.67 -9.76 15.12
CA ILE A 148 -6.65 -8.95 14.41
C ILE A 148 -7.34 -8.01 13.43
N VAL A 149 -6.85 -6.77 13.38
CA VAL A 149 -7.10 -5.81 12.30
C VAL A 149 -5.82 -5.69 11.48
N LEU A 150 -5.89 -6.02 10.20
CA LEU A 150 -4.82 -5.82 9.24
C LEU A 150 -5.06 -4.49 8.52
N ASP A 151 -4.31 -3.45 8.87
CA ASP A 151 -4.42 -2.13 8.26
C ASP A 151 -3.52 -2.03 7.03
N LEU A 152 -4.14 -2.02 5.86
CA LEU A 152 -3.50 -1.90 4.54
C LEU A 152 -3.70 -0.51 3.92
N ARG A 153 -4.21 0.45 4.67
CA ARG A 153 -4.35 1.82 4.18
C ARG A 153 -2.99 2.39 3.82
N ASP A 154 -2.97 3.18 2.76
CA ASP A 154 -1.77 3.87 2.27
C ASP A 154 -0.67 2.92 1.74
N ASN A 155 -0.99 1.65 1.58
CA ASN A 155 -0.08 0.63 1.09
C ASN A 155 -0.14 0.56 -0.45
N ALA A 156 0.89 1.07 -1.12
CA ALA A 156 0.99 1.08 -2.58
C ALA A 156 1.33 -0.29 -3.21
N GLY A 157 1.36 -1.36 -2.41
CA GLY A 157 1.63 -2.72 -2.85
C GLY A 157 3.08 -3.16 -2.65
N GLY A 158 3.63 -3.90 -3.60
CA GLY A 158 4.97 -4.49 -3.57
C GLY A 158 4.99 -5.88 -4.17
N TYR A 159 5.55 -6.86 -3.47
CA TYR A 159 5.69 -8.23 -3.98
C TYR A 159 4.39 -9.03 -3.91
N LEU A 160 3.90 -9.50 -5.07
CA LEU A 160 2.74 -10.39 -5.13
C LEU A 160 2.93 -11.67 -4.31
N THR A 161 4.13 -12.26 -4.36
CA THR A 161 4.42 -13.50 -3.61
C THR A 161 4.21 -13.29 -2.12
N GLN A 162 4.63 -12.16 -1.59
CA GLN A 162 4.46 -11.84 -0.17
C GLN A 162 2.99 -11.57 0.19
N ALA A 163 2.21 -10.95 -0.71
CA ALA A 163 0.77 -10.80 -0.51
C ALA A 163 0.07 -12.17 -0.42
N VAL A 164 0.45 -13.11 -1.30
CA VAL A 164 -0.05 -14.50 -1.27
C VAL A 164 0.38 -15.23 -0.01
N ASP A 165 1.62 -15.05 0.42
CA ASP A 165 2.14 -15.67 1.64
C ASP A 165 1.44 -15.11 2.90
N ILE A 166 1.21 -13.78 2.97
CA ILE A 166 0.41 -13.16 4.04
C ILE A 166 -1.01 -13.72 4.07
N ALA A 167 -1.68 -13.79 2.89
CA ALA A 167 -3.03 -14.37 2.82
C ALA A 167 -3.05 -15.82 3.30
N SER A 168 -2.00 -16.60 3.01
CA SER A 168 -1.85 -18.00 3.44
C SER A 168 -1.65 -18.16 4.95
N LEU A 169 -1.31 -17.12 5.69
CA LEU A 169 -1.30 -17.15 7.15
C LEU A 169 -2.72 -17.27 7.73
N PHE A 170 -3.73 -16.82 6.99
CA PHE A 170 -5.11 -16.72 7.45
C PHE A 170 -6.08 -17.61 6.67
N VAL A 171 -5.81 -17.88 5.37
CA VAL A 171 -6.63 -18.71 4.48
C VAL A 171 -6.01 -20.09 4.36
N ASN A 172 -6.73 -21.12 4.82
CA ASN A 172 -6.20 -22.49 4.83
C ASN A 172 -6.25 -23.17 3.44
N SER A 173 -7.24 -22.82 2.62
CA SER A 173 -7.43 -23.42 1.28
C SER A 173 -8.24 -22.49 0.40
N GLY A 174 -8.01 -22.56 -0.89
CA GLY A 174 -8.73 -21.79 -1.91
C GLY A 174 -7.78 -21.01 -2.81
N VAL A 175 -8.33 -20.44 -3.86
CA VAL A 175 -7.61 -19.52 -4.75
C VAL A 175 -7.43 -18.19 -4.03
N LEU A 176 -6.24 -17.60 -4.11
CA LEU A 176 -5.94 -16.30 -3.52
C LEU A 176 -5.89 -15.20 -4.58
N VAL A 177 -5.44 -15.51 -5.79
CA VAL A 177 -5.40 -14.56 -6.90
C VAL A 177 -5.39 -15.32 -8.22
N GLN A 178 -6.00 -14.71 -9.24
CA GLN A 178 -5.85 -15.14 -10.61
C GLN A 178 -5.02 -14.08 -11.38
N ILE A 179 -4.23 -14.55 -12.35
CA ILE A 179 -3.36 -13.70 -13.17
C ILE A 179 -3.69 -13.96 -14.61
N GLN A 180 -4.29 -12.97 -15.28
CA GLN A 180 -4.70 -13.03 -16.68
C GLN A 180 -3.61 -12.40 -17.55
N GLY A 181 -2.88 -13.22 -18.29
CA GLY A 181 -1.98 -12.76 -19.35
C GLY A 181 -2.73 -12.40 -20.63
N ASN A 182 -1.99 -11.91 -21.62
CA ASN A 182 -2.55 -11.54 -22.93
C ASN A 182 -3.07 -12.77 -23.71
N ASP A 183 -2.47 -13.94 -23.49
CA ASP A 183 -2.78 -15.17 -24.20
C ASP A 183 -3.09 -16.31 -23.20
N GLY A 184 -4.17 -17.06 -23.49
CA GLY A 184 -4.52 -18.26 -22.72
C GLY A 184 -5.35 -18.01 -21.46
N PRO A 185 -5.64 -19.07 -20.70
CA PRO A 185 -6.42 -18.99 -19.47
C PRO A 185 -5.62 -18.29 -18.35
N ALA A 186 -6.34 -17.71 -17.39
CA ALA A 186 -5.73 -17.18 -16.18
C ALA A 186 -4.96 -18.26 -15.40
N THR A 187 -3.82 -17.91 -14.85
CA THR A 187 -3.09 -18.75 -13.89
C THR A 187 -3.50 -18.37 -12.47
N THR A 188 -3.52 -19.35 -11.56
CA THR A 188 -3.95 -19.15 -10.18
C THR A 188 -2.79 -19.30 -9.20
N LYS A 189 -2.87 -18.55 -8.09
CA LYS A 189 -2.13 -18.84 -6.86
C LYS A 189 -3.13 -19.21 -5.79
N SER A 190 -2.84 -20.27 -5.07
CA SER A 190 -3.73 -20.81 -4.02
C SER A 190 -3.02 -20.79 -2.67
N ALA A 191 -3.82 -20.87 -1.61
CA ALA A 191 -3.31 -20.96 -0.24
C ALA A 191 -2.38 -22.16 -0.07
N ALA A 192 -1.34 -21.99 0.76
CA ALA A 192 -0.32 -23.01 1.00
C ALA A 192 -0.82 -24.21 1.82
N GLY A 193 -1.94 -24.06 2.54
CA GLY A 193 -2.40 -24.98 3.57
C GLY A 193 -1.76 -24.66 4.94
N ASP A 194 -2.27 -25.26 5.99
CA ASP A 194 -1.76 -25.11 7.36
C ASP A 194 -1.71 -23.65 7.87
N ALA A 195 -2.74 -22.85 7.54
CA ALA A 195 -2.85 -21.45 7.97
C ALA A 195 -2.84 -21.34 9.51
N PRO A 196 -1.78 -20.76 10.11
CA PRO A 196 -1.62 -20.75 11.59
C PRO A 196 -2.71 -19.91 12.29
N TYR A 197 -3.28 -18.92 11.60
CA TYR A 197 -4.27 -18.00 12.17
C TYR A 197 -5.66 -18.14 11.54
N LYS A 198 -5.99 -19.30 10.95
CA LYS A 198 -7.28 -19.54 10.28
C LYS A 198 -8.49 -19.31 11.18
N ASP A 199 -8.35 -19.51 12.47
CA ASP A 199 -9.43 -19.40 13.46
C ASP A 199 -9.41 -18.05 14.22
N VAL A 200 -8.40 -17.21 14.01
CA VAL A 200 -8.32 -15.89 14.63
C VAL A 200 -9.22 -14.90 13.85
N PRO A 201 -10.24 -14.28 14.48
CA PRO A 201 -11.06 -13.27 13.82
C PRO A 201 -10.20 -12.17 13.17
N LEU A 202 -10.52 -11.83 11.92
CA LEU A 202 -9.72 -10.90 11.11
C LEU A 202 -10.61 -9.87 10.43
N VAL A 203 -10.18 -8.62 10.48
CA VAL A 203 -10.75 -7.51 9.70
C VAL A 203 -9.62 -6.85 8.92
N VAL A 204 -9.89 -6.41 7.70
CA VAL A 204 -8.94 -5.69 6.85
C VAL A 204 -9.42 -4.25 6.68
N VAL A 205 -8.53 -3.28 6.85
CA VAL A 205 -8.85 -1.87 6.61
C VAL A 205 -8.11 -1.38 5.38
N VAL A 206 -8.85 -0.78 4.44
CA VAL A 206 -8.33 -0.28 3.17
C VAL A 206 -8.80 1.15 2.92
N ASN A 207 -8.08 1.88 2.06
CA ASN A 207 -8.51 3.17 1.57
C ASN A 207 -8.17 3.33 0.07
N ARG A 208 -8.54 4.46 -0.51
CA ARG A 208 -8.30 4.77 -1.93
C ARG A 208 -6.82 4.75 -2.36
N TYR A 209 -5.87 4.68 -1.42
CA TYR A 209 -4.44 4.58 -1.67
C TYR A 209 -3.89 3.16 -1.49
N THR A 210 -4.72 2.22 -1.04
CA THR A 210 -4.40 0.79 -1.06
C THR A 210 -4.31 0.32 -2.50
N ALA A 211 -3.17 -0.24 -2.94
CA ALA A 211 -2.93 -0.52 -4.36
C ALA A 211 -2.19 -1.84 -4.62
N ALA A 212 -2.32 -2.34 -5.85
CA ALA A 212 -1.56 -3.47 -6.41
C ALA A 212 -1.57 -4.73 -5.53
N ALA A 213 -0.41 -5.21 -5.05
CA ALA A 213 -0.31 -6.41 -4.22
C ALA A 213 -1.12 -6.32 -2.90
N ALA A 214 -1.32 -5.10 -2.36
CA ALA A 214 -2.18 -4.90 -1.19
C ALA A 214 -3.67 -5.09 -1.53
N GLU A 215 -4.09 -4.75 -2.75
CA GLU A 215 -5.45 -5.03 -3.24
C GLU A 215 -5.65 -6.55 -3.44
N VAL A 216 -4.64 -7.23 -3.97
CA VAL A 216 -4.66 -8.70 -4.08
C VAL A 216 -4.81 -9.34 -2.71
N LEU A 217 -4.09 -8.87 -1.69
CA LEU A 217 -4.21 -9.38 -0.32
C LEU A 217 -5.62 -9.14 0.25
N ALA A 218 -6.15 -7.94 0.09
CA ALA A 218 -7.51 -7.61 0.55
C ALA A 218 -8.56 -8.48 -0.15
N ALA A 219 -8.49 -8.61 -1.49
CA ALA A 219 -9.38 -9.47 -2.28
C ALA A 219 -9.28 -10.95 -1.87
N SER A 220 -8.05 -11.43 -1.63
CA SER A 220 -7.81 -12.81 -1.20
C SER A 220 -8.54 -13.14 0.11
N LEU A 221 -8.51 -12.22 1.06
CA LEU A 221 -9.15 -12.39 2.36
C LEU A 221 -10.68 -12.21 2.29
N GLN A 222 -11.13 -11.27 1.47
CA GLN A 222 -12.54 -10.96 1.26
C GLN A 222 -13.27 -12.10 0.53
N ASP A 223 -12.78 -12.52 -0.62
CA ASP A 223 -13.43 -13.50 -1.49
C ASP A 223 -13.42 -14.93 -0.92
N ASN A 224 -12.46 -15.24 -0.04
CA ASN A 224 -12.43 -16.48 0.74
C ASN A 224 -13.26 -16.40 2.02
N GLU A 225 -14.06 -15.33 2.20
CA GLU A 225 -14.91 -15.10 3.40
C GLU A 225 -14.12 -15.16 4.72
N ARG A 226 -12.83 -14.79 4.64
CA ARG A 226 -11.92 -14.88 5.78
C ARG A 226 -11.89 -13.61 6.62
N ALA A 227 -12.16 -12.47 6.00
CA ALA A 227 -12.19 -11.18 6.68
C ALA A 227 -13.20 -10.25 6.05
N ASP A 228 -13.83 -9.42 6.89
CA ASP A 228 -14.54 -8.25 6.43
C ASP A 228 -13.55 -7.15 6.05
N VAL A 229 -13.80 -6.49 4.91
CA VAL A 229 -13.03 -5.33 4.46
C VAL A 229 -13.79 -4.06 4.81
N VAL A 230 -13.11 -3.12 5.47
CA VAL A 230 -13.66 -1.86 5.98
C VAL A 230 -12.90 -0.69 5.35
N GLY A 231 -13.58 0.40 5.05
CA GLY A 231 -12.96 1.64 4.60
C GLY A 231 -13.50 2.18 3.28
N GLU A 232 -12.62 2.58 2.37
CA GLU A 232 -12.96 3.09 1.04
C GLU A 232 -12.55 2.08 -0.04
N THR A 233 -13.21 2.16 -1.20
CA THR A 233 -12.78 1.39 -2.39
C THR A 233 -11.30 1.70 -2.69
N SER A 234 -10.51 0.66 -2.88
CA SER A 234 -9.08 0.76 -3.15
C SER A 234 -8.76 1.35 -4.54
N MET A 235 -7.49 1.55 -4.85
CA MET A 235 -7.06 2.31 -6.03
C MET A 235 -7.45 1.69 -7.37
N GLY A 236 -7.51 0.35 -7.48
CA GLY A 236 -7.71 -0.32 -8.75
C GLY A 236 -6.45 -0.44 -9.60
N LYS A 237 -5.29 -0.68 -8.99
CA LYS A 237 -4.03 -0.92 -9.69
C LYS A 237 -3.82 -2.42 -9.92
N GLY A 238 -4.57 -2.98 -10.87
CA GLY A 238 -4.56 -4.42 -11.16
C GLY A 238 -3.54 -4.85 -12.21
N SER A 239 -2.79 -3.94 -12.81
CA SER A 239 -1.83 -4.26 -13.87
C SER A 239 -0.53 -4.86 -13.34
N VAL A 240 -0.07 -5.97 -13.93
CA VAL A 240 1.24 -6.58 -13.67
C VAL A 240 2.27 -5.94 -14.57
N GLN A 241 3.16 -5.14 -13.99
CA GLN A 241 4.23 -4.48 -14.72
C GLN A 241 5.49 -5.35 -14.73
N VAL A 242 6.09 -5.50 -15.91
CA VAL A 242 7.39 -6.15 -16.09
C VAL A 242 8.40 -5.14 -16.59
N VAL A 243 9.55 -5.12 -15.96
CA VAL A 243 10.70 -4.34 -16.41
C VAL A 243 11.73 -5.29 -17.01
N ARG A 244 12.10 -5.07 -18.27
CA ARG A 244 13.08 -5.87 -19.00
C ARG A 244 14.25 -5.00 -19.41
N GLU A 245 15.45 -5.38 -19.00
CA GLU A 245 16.68 -4.74 -19.45
C GLU A 245 16.89 -5.00 -20.95
N LEU A 246 17.46 -4.02 -21.64
CA LEU A 246 17.78 -4.10 -23.05
C LEU A 246 19.28 -4.30 -23.23
N ASP A 247 19.68 -5.15 -24.20
CA ASP A 247 21.08 -5.51 -24.45
C ASP A 247 21.97 -4.31 -24.82
N PHE A 248 21.37 -3.22 -25.30
CA PHE A 248 22.04 -1.98 -25.65
C PHE A 248 21.98 -0.89 -24.56
N GLY A 249 21.54 -1.24 -23.36
CA GLY A 249 21.37 -0.36 -22.22
C GLY A 249 19.93 0.18 -22.07
N GLY A 250 19.59 0.59 -20.85
CA GLY A 250 18.24 0.99 -20.48
C GLY A 250 17.31 -0.18 -20.19
N ALA A 251 16.05 0.10 -19.97
CA ALA A 251 15.02 -0.91 -19.72
C ALA A 251 13.67 -0.50 -20.31
N VAL A 252 12.84 -1.48 -20.64
CA VAL A 252 11.44 -1.28 -21.03
C VAL A 252 10.53 -1.79 -19.92
N ARG A 253 9.57 -0.97 -19.51
CA ARG A 253 8.48 -1.34 -18.62
C ARG A 253 7.22 -1.51 -19.44
N TYR A 254 6.53 -2.63 -19.28
CA TYR A 254 5.27 -2.90 -19.98
C TYR A 254 4.32 -3.74 -19.13
N THR A 255 3.02 -3.62 -19.39
CA THR A 255 2.00 -4.46 -18.76
C THR A 255 1.99 -5.84 -19.40
N ALA A 256 2.29 -6.86 -18.61
CA ALA A 256 2.36 -8.25 -19.05
C ALA A 256 1.09 -9.05 -18.73
N ALA A 257 0.36 -8.66 -17.68
CA ALA A 257 -0.84 -9.36 -17.22
C ALA A 257 -1.68 -8.44 -16.33
N TYR A 258 -2.84 -8.95 -15.91
CA TYR A 258 -3.72 -8.28 -14.95
C TYR A 258 -4.06 -9.21 -13.79
N TYR A 259 -4.19 -8.66 -12.60
CA TYR A 259 -4.71 -9.36 -11.43
C TYR A 259 -6.23 -9.39 -11.46
N LEU A 260 -6.76 -10.56 -11.19
CA LEU A 260 -8.17 -10.79 -10.92
C LEU A 260 -8.31 -11.29 -9.47
N THR A 261 -9.45 -11.01 -8.87
CA THR A 261 -9.79 -11.54 -7.55
C THR A 261 -9.86 -13.07 -7.57
N PRO A 262 -9.91 -13.75 -6.42
CA PRO A 262 -10.18 -15.19 -6.37
C PRO A 262 -11.41 -15.63 -7.19
N GLN A 263 -12.46 -14.80 -7.23
CA GLN A 263 -13.68 -15.06 -7.99
C GLN A 263 -13.59 -14.72 -9.48
N GLY A 264 -12.45 -14.16 -9.93
CA GLY A 264 -12.19 -13.84 -11.33
C GLY A 264 -12.61 -12.43 -11.75
N GLU A 265 -12.98 -11.57 -10.81
CA GLU A 265 -13.32 -10.18 -11.10
C GLU A 265 -12.06 -9.31 -11.30
N PRO A 266 -12.09 -8.34 -12.21
CA PRO A 266 -10.94 -7.50 -12.46
C PRO A 266 -10.68 -6.55 -11.28
N ILE A 267 -9.40 -6.41 -10.90
CA ILE A 267 -8.96 -5.40 -9.95
C ILE A 267 -8.63 -4.09 -10.69
N ASP A 268 -8.11 -4.19 -11.92
CA ASP A 268 -7.61 -3.04 -12.67
C ASP A 268 -8.73 -2.05 -13.01
N ASN A 269 -8.54 -0.77 -12.64
CA ASN A 269 -9.51 0.33 -12.75
C ASN A 269 -10.85 0.11 -12.00
N VAL A 270 -10.93 -0.90 -11.12
CA VAL A 270 -12.13 -1.23 -10.33
C VAL A 270 -11.85 -1.05 -8.84
N GLY A 271 -10.74 -1.61 -8.37
CA GLY A 271 -10.40 -1.68 -6.95
C GLY A 271 -11.20 -2.72 -6.18
N ILE A 272 -10.95 -2.79 -4.89
CA ILE A 272 -11.65 -3.67 -3.95
C ILE A 272 -12.65 -2.82 -3.17
N ALA A 273 -13.93 -3.10 -3.38
CA ALA A 273 -14.99 -2.43 -2.63
C ALA A 273 -15.12 -3.06 -1.23
N PRO A 274 -15.07 -2.26 -0.15
CA PRO A 274 -15.25 -2.78 1.20
C PRO A 274 -16.69 -3.23 1.45
N GLN A 275 -16.91 -4.25 2.30
CA GLN A 275 -18.25 -4.61 2.77
C GLN A 275 -18.83 -3.53 3.70
N VAL A 276 -17.96 -2.85 4.46
CA VAL A 276 -18.36 -1.75 5.34
C VAL A 276 -17.69 -0.46 4.88
N GLY A 277 -18.45 0.36 4.15
CA GLY A 277 -17.98 1.64 3.64
C GLY A 277 -17.84 2.68 4.76
N VAL A 278 -16.63 3.18 4.99
CA VAL A 278 -16.31 4.23 5.97
C VAL A 278 -15.30 5.20 5.36
N VAL A 279 -15.60 6.48 5.41
CA VAL A 279 -14.69 7.56 5.02
C VAL A 279 -14.24 8.29 6.28
N ASN A 280 -12.94 8.56 6.39
CA ASN A 280 -12.45 9.43 7.47
C ASN A 280 -12.98 10.84 7.24
N GLY A 281 -13.67 11.41 8.24
CA GLY A 281 -14.26 12.74 8.12
C GLY A 281 -13.17 13.82 8.15
N GLU A 282 -13.43 14.94 7.45
CA GLU A 282 -12.64 16.19 7.55
C GLU A 282 -13.02 16.98 8.83
N GLY A 283 -13.38 16.30 9.92
CA GLY A 283 -13.79 16.93 11.17
C GLY A 283 -12.61 17.47 11.96
N GLU A 284 -12.82 18.55 12.72
CA GLU A 284 -11.83 19.18 13.61
C GLU A 284 -11.21 18.21 14.65
N ASP A 285 -11.81 17.03 14.84
CA ASP A 285 -11.37 16.04 15.83
C ASP A 285 -10.33 15.04 15.30
N GLY A 286 -10.04 15.01 14.00
CA GLY A 286 -9.04 14.11 13.39
C GLY A 286 -9.22 12.62 13.69
N ALA A 287 -10.45 12.19 14.05
CA ALA A 287 -10.73 10.82 14.47
C ALA A 287 -10.60 9.84 13.30
N ASP A 288 -9.81 8.79 13.49
CA ASP A 288 -9.65 7.70 12.53
C ASP A 288 -10.86 6.76 12.57
N SER A 289 -11.95 7.17 11.91
CA SER A 289 -13.21 6.44 11.87
C SER A 289 -13.08 5.07 11.18
N GLN A 290 -12.20 4.96 10.20
CA GLN A 290 -11.96 3.69 9.48
C GLN A 290 -11.35 2.65 10.41
N LEU A 291 -10.26 3.01 11.11
CA LEU A 291 -9.62 2.10 12.05
C LEU A 291 -10.51 1.80 13.25
N ALA A 292 -11.20 2.81 13.79
CA ALA A 292 -12.14 2.62 14.91
C ALA A 292 -13.24 1.63 14.55
N THR A 293 -13.86 1.77 13.37
CA THR A 293 -14.87 0.82 12.87
C THR A 293 -14.29 -0.58 12.69
N GLY A 294 -13.07 -0.70 12.12
CA GLY A 294 -12.39 -1.98 11.98
C GLY A 294 -12.15 -2.68 13.32
N ILE A 295 -11.73 -1.93 14.34
CA ILE A 295 -11.53 -2.44 15.70
C ILE A 295 -12.86 -2.88 16.33
N ASP A 296 -13.93 -2.10 16.18
CA ASP A 296 -15.24 -2.43 16.75
C ASP A 296 -15.83 -3.70 16.13
N ILE A 297 -15.71 -3.86 14.80
CA ILE A 297 -16.12 -5.10 14.12
C ILE A 297 -15.26 -6.27 14.60
N ALA A 298 -13.93 -6.15 14.60
CA ALA A 298 -13.03 -7.20 15.04
C ALA A 298 -13.34 -7.64 16.49
N ARG A 299 -13.59 -6.67 17.38
CA ARG A 299 -14.00 -6.94 18.78
C ARG A 299 -15.29 -7.73 18.86
N SER A 300 -16.27 -7.43 18.01
CA SER A 300 -17.57 -8.13 18.00
C SER A 300 -17.47 -9.58 17.55
N LEU A 301 -16.39 -9.93 16.81
CA LEU A 301 -16.12 -11.28 16.34
C LEU A 301 -15.36 -12.14 17.37
N ILE A 302 -14.88 -11.56 18.47
CA ILE A 302 -14.22 -12.31 19.55
C ILE A 302 -15.26 -13.20 20.24
N PRO A 303 -15.06 -14.54 20.28
CA PRO A 303 -15.99 -15.43 20.95
C PRO A 303 -16.16 -15.04 22.42
N ALA A 304 -17.40 -15.06 22.92
CA ALA A 304 -17.66 -14.90 24.34
C ALA A 304 -16.97 -16.05 25.12
N ALA A 305 -16.27 -15.71 26.21
CA ALA A 305 -15.56 -16.64 27.04
C ALA A 305 -16.50 -17.58 27.80
#